data_e44019c295012f189934baad54f2c4fa
#
_entry.id   e44019c295012f189934baad54f2c4fa
#
_cell.length_a   1.000
_cell.length_b   1.000
_cell.length_c   1.000
_cell.angle_alpha   90.00
_cell.angle_beta   90.00
_cell.angle_gamma   90.00
#
_symmetry.space_group_name_H-M   'P 1'
#
loop_
_entity.id
_entity.type
_entity.pdbx_description
1 polymer ?
#
loop_
_entity_poly.entity_id
_entity_poly.type
_entity_poly.pdbx_seq_one_letter_code
_entity_poly.pdbx_strand_id
1 'polypeptide(L)'
;MPKRVVVLGGGSGGTIVANRLARQLDQQVREGDVEIIQIANTEKHIYQPGYLFITFNERQPEHFIRKQDQLVHRNVKLIYDNVTKIEPEKNLLISKKNQYPYDYLVIATGSVPNFDSIPGLAEAAYDFYTLEGSIRLRDALAKIEKGKILLTIDVPHKCPAAPLEITLMLDDYFRKRGIRDQIELVYTYPIGRIHSLQPIADWATPQFEKRNIQYETFFNLERVDPEKKVAITMDGDEHHYDLLISVPAHQGAPVILNSKLGDEDGFIPTDRYTLKMEGSNNIYVVGDATNLPISILTYTA
;
A
#
# COMPACT_ATOMS: atom_id res chain seq x y z
N MET A 1 29.44 8.16 22.92
CA MET A 1 28.99 7.65 21.61
C MET A 1 27.71 8.41 21.27
N PRO A 2 27.49 8.80 19.98
CA PRO A 2 26.28 9.48 19.59
C PRO A 2 25.04 8.64 19.86
N LYS A 3 23.92 9.29 20.16
CA LYS A 3 22.62 8.62 20.17
C LYS A 3 22.20 8.28 18.74
N ARG A 4 21.83 7.03 18.51
CA ARG A 4 21.43 6.53 17.20
C ARG A 4 19.93 6.55 17.03
N VAL A 5 19.45 7.34 16.06
CA VAL A 5 18.06 7.34 15.61
C VAL A 5 18.02 6.60 14.29
N VAL A 6 17.39 5.42 14.28
CA VAL A 6 17.25 4.60 13.07
C VAL A 6 15.84 4.74 12.52
N VAL A 7 15.72 5.03 11.22
CA VAL A 7 14.48 5.06 10.47
C VAL A 7 14.47 3.86 9.52
N LEU A 8 13.61 2.89 9.77
CA LEU A 8 13.44 1.70 8.96
C LEU A 8 12.35 1.91 7.92
N GLY A 9 12.75 2.05 6.68
CA GLY A 9 11.89 2.27 5.52
C GLY A 9 12.33 3.43 4.64
N GLY A 10 12.39 3.20 3.32
CA GLY A 10 12.75 4.17 2.29
C GLY A 10 11.55 4.82 1.58
N GLY A 11 10.32 4.55 2.03
CA GLY A 11 9.11 5.15 1.48
C GLY A 11 8.91 6.60 1.92
N SER A 12 7.75 7.18 1.55
CA SER A 12 7.42 8.59 1.84
C SER A 12 7.51 8.90 3.34
N GLY A 13 6.88 8.08 4.20
CA GLY A 13 6.89 8.30 5.64
C GLY A 13 8.31 8.33 6.22
N GLY A 14 9.11 7.30 5.94
CA GLY A 14 10.49 7.21 6.44
C GLY A 14 11.39 8.34 5.94
N THR A 15 11.30 8.67 4.66
CA THR A 15 12.11 9.76 4.07
C THR A 15 11.73 11.13 4.63
N ILE A 16 10.44 11.41 4.82
CA ILE A 16 9.96 12.64 5.46
C ILE A 16 10.48 12.74 6.89
N VAL A 17 10.34 11.68 7.68
CA VAL A 17 10.80 11.67 9.07
C VAL A 17 12.31 11.86 9.16
N ALA A 18 13.10 11.08 8.40
CA ALA A 18 14.55 11.20 8.39
C ALA A 18 15.01 12.62 8.04
N ASN A 19 14.42 13.23 7.02
CA ASN A 19 14.74 14.59 6.58
C ASN A 19 14.32 15.64 7.62
N ARG A 20 13.18 15.49 8.27
CA ARG A 20 12.75 16.42 9.34
C ARG A 20 13.64 16.34 10.55
N LEU A 21 13.98 15.14 11.00
CA LEU A 21 14.92 14.94 12.10
C LEU A 21 16.29 15.56 11.79
N ALA A 22 16.80 15.33 10.57
CA ALA A 22 18.10 15.91 10.15
C ALA A 22 18.13 17.44 10.15
N ARG A 23 16.99 18.09 9.86
CA ARG A 23 16.88 19.55 9.92
C ARG A 23 16.71 20.06 11.35
N GLN A 24 15.90 19.37 12.16
CA GLN A 24 15.61 19.79 13.54
C GLN A 24 16.81 19.55 14.48
N LEU A 25 17.59 18.51 14.23
CA LEU A 25 18.75 18.11 15.03
C LEU A 25 20.08 18.44 14.33
N ASP A 26 20.09 19.41 13.41
CA ASP A 26 21.27 19.74 12.59
C ASP A 26 22.51 20.07 13.45
N GLN A 27 22.32 20.81 14.54
CA GLN A 27 23.41 21.14 15.47
C GLN A 27 23.96 19.88 16.15
N GLN A 28 23.09 19.06 16.74
CA GLN A 28 23.48 17.84 17.46
C GLN A 28 24.16 16.81 16.55
N VAL A 29 23.72 16.75 15.27
CA VAL A 29 24.38 15.89 14.28
C VAL A 29 25.77 16.40 13.94
N ARG A 30 25.96 17.72 13.78
CA ARG A 30 27.28 18.31 13.50
C ARG A 30 28.24 18.18 14.67
N GLU A 31 27.74 18.27 15.91
CA GLU A 31 28.51 18.11 17.14
C GLU A 31 28.84 16.63 17.42
N GLY A 32 28.21 15.70 16.69
CA GLY A 32 28.43 14.26 16.85
C GLY A 32 27.67 13.66 18.04
N ASP A 33 26.66 14.34 18.56
CA ASP A 33 25.81 13.85 19.65
C ASP A 33 24.71 12.94 19.18
N VAL A 34 24.27 13.10 17.92
CA VAL A 34 23.21 12.29 17.27
C VAL A 34 23.67 11.78 15.93
N GLU A 35 23.41 10.51 15.65
CA GLU A 35 23.53 9.88 14.31
C GLU A 35 22.13 9.51 13.83
N ILE A 36 21.73 9.99 12.64
CA ILE A 36 20.48 9.63 12.00
C ILE A 36 20.79 8.66 10.87
N ILE A 37 20.20 7.46 10.94
CA ILE A 37 20.40 6.40 9.95
C ILE A 37 19.05 6.07 9.32
N GLN A 38 18.98 6.11 8.00
CA GLN A 38 17.83 5.55 7.28
C GLN A 38 18.23 4.25 6.61
N ILE A 39 17.46 3.17 6.83
CA ILE A 39 17.67 1.89 6.19
C ILE A 39 16.54 1.66 5.18
N ALA A 40 16.89 1.51 3.92
CA ALA A 40 15.96 1.25 2.82
C ALA A 40 16.33 -0.10 2.15
N ASN A 41 15.33 -0.86 1.77
CA ASN A 41 15.54 -2.15 1.08
C ASN A 41 15.80 -2.02 -0.43
N THR A 42 15.69 -0.81 -0.98
CA THR A 42 15.90 -0.50 -2.40
C THR A 42 16.48 0.90 -2.58
N GLU A 43 17.19 1.09 -3.67
CA GLU A 43 17.70 2.41 -4.10
C GLU A 43 16.62 3.29 -4.76
N LYS A 44 15.45 2.69 -5.08
CA LYS A 44 14.36 3.38 -5.76
C LYS A 44 13.35 3.90 -4.75
N HIS A 45 13.06 5.18 -4.83
CA HIS A 45 11.88 5.77 -4.19
C HIS A 45 10.76 5.86 -5.22
N ILE A 46 9.62 5.25 -4.90
CA ILE A 46 8.48 5.18 -5.81
C ILE A 46 7.34 6.00 -5.22
N TYR A 47 6.82 6.93 -6.02
CA TYR A 47 5.61 7.67 -5.68
C TYR A 47 4.38 6.82 -6.03
N GLN A 48 3.88 6.07 -5.05
CA GLN A 48 2.81 5.08 -5.25
C GLN A 48 1.49 5.64 -5.83
N PRO A 49 1.03 6.86 -5.49
CA PRO A 49 -0.16 7.43 -6.13
C PRO A 49 -0.05 7.56 -7.66
N GLY A 50 1.16 7.48 -8.20
CA GLY A 50 1.43 7.45 -9.64
C GLY A 50 0.98 6.16 -10.34
N TYR A 51 0.69 5.08 -9.62
CA TYR A 51 0.32 3.80 -10.20
C TYR A 51 -0.94 3.86 -11.08
N LEU A 52 -1.93 4.65 -10.70
CA LEU A 52 -3.13 4.86 -11.51
C LEU A 52 -2.79 5.47 -12.88
N PHE A 53 -1.90 6.47 -12.94
CA PHE A 53 -1.48 7.07 -14.21
C PHE A 53 -0.69 6.09 -15.09
N ILE A 54 0.06 5.18 -14.49
CA ILE A 54 0.75 4.09 -15.21
C ILE A 54 -0.29 3.11 -15.79
N THR A 55 -1.27 2.72 -14.98
CA THR A 55 -2.34 1.79 -15.37
C THR A 55 -3.09 2.25 -16.63
N PHE A 56 -3.32 3.54 -16.78
CA PHE A 56 -4.00 4.10 -17.96
C PHE A 56 -3.05 4.64 -19.05
N ASN A 57 -1.74 4.35 -18.93
CA ASN A 57 -0.69 4.80 -19.85
C ASN A 57 -0.64 6.33 -20.02
N GLU A 58 -1.08 7.09 -19.02
CA GLU A 58 -1.00 8.56 -19.02
C GLU A 58 0.41 9.06 -18.70
N ARG A 59 1.15 8.27 -17.93
CA ARG A 59 2.56 8.53 -17.58
C ARG A 59 3.36 7.22 -17.55
N GLN A 60 4.63 7.31 -17.89
CA GLN A 60 5.54 6.17 -17.83
C GLN A 60 6.06 5.98 -16.39
N PRO A 61 6.44 4.75 -16.00
CA PRO A 61 6.93 4.43 -14.65
C PRO A 61 8.06 5.34 -14.15
N GLU A 62 8.96 5.73 -15.03
CA GLU A 62 10.14 6.55 -14.73
C GLU A 62 9.77 7.94 -14.18
N HIS A 63 8.58 8.45 -14.49
CA HIS A 63 8.09 9.73 -13.95
C HIS A 63 7.88 9.67 -12.43
N PHE A 64 7.61 8.49 -11.89
CA PHE A 64 7.28 8.27 -10.49
C PHE A 64 8.41 7.63 -9.68
N ILE A 65 9.56 7.39 -10.31
CA ILE A 65 10.73 6.78 -9.66
C ILE A 65 11.84 7.83 -9.52
N ARG A 66 12.42 7.91 -8.32
CA ARG A 66 13.62 8.71 -8.03
C ARG A 66 14.65 7.83 -7.32
N LYS A 67 15.92 8.20 -7.40
CA LYS A 67 16.93 7.59 -6.55
C LYS A 67 16.74 8.06 -5.12
N GLN A 68 16.77 7.13 -4.15
CA GLN A 68 16.57 7.42 -2.73
C GLN A 68 17.60 8.43 -2.19
N ASP A 69 18.86 8.33 -2.63
CA ASP A 69 19.95 9.21 -2.21
C ASP A 69 19.72 10.69 -2.59
N GLN A 70 18.99 10.95 -3.68
CA GLN A 70 18.62 12.30 -4.11
C GLN A 70 17.55 12.97 -3.24
N LEU A 71 16.84 12.18 -2.45
CA LEU A 71 15.72 12.63 -1.62
C LEU A 71 16.07 12.74 -0.14
N VAL A 72 17.19 12.18 0.26
CA VAL A 72 17.62 12.11 1.66
C VAL A 72 18.56 13.27 1.99
N HIS A 73 18.34 13.90 3.14
CA HIS A 73 19.17 15.00 3.62
C HIS A 73 20.61 14.55 3.87
N ARG A 74 21.59 15.40 3.55
CA ARG A 74 23.04 15.11 3.67
C ARG A 74 23.49 14.66 5.09
N ASN A 75 22.76 15.04 6.12
CA ASN A 75 23.04 14.68 7.51
C ASN A 75 22.39 13.33 7.91
N VAL A 76 21.79 12.61 6.98
CA VAL A 76 21.24 11.26 7.18
C VAL A 76 22.18 10.26 6.54
N LYS A 77 22.61 9.28 7.29
CA LYS A 77 23.35 8.13 6.77
C LYS A 77 22.36 7.15 6.15
N LEU A 78 22.33 7.14 4.83
CA LEU A 78 21.48 6.20 4.07
C LEU A 78 22.20 4.87 3.91
N ILE A 79 21.51 3.78 4.25
CA ILE A 79 22.00 2.40 4.11
C ILE A 79 20.97 1.60 3.30
N TYR A 80 21.46 0.87 2.30
CA TYR A 80 20.65 -0.09 1.56
C TYR A 80 20.87 -1.50 2.11
N ASP A 81 19.88 -1.97 2.87
CA ASP A 81 19.89 -3.33 3.40
C ASP A 81 18.46 -3.84 3.66
N ASN A 82 18.29 -5.14 3.59
CA ASN A 82 17.02 -5.79 3.85
C ASN A 82 16.98 -6.32 5.29
N VAL A 83 16.42 -5.51 6.20
CA VAL A 83 16.18 -5.92 7.58
C VAL A 83 15.09 -6.97 7.60
N THR A 84 15.36 -8.11 8.23
CA THR A 84 14.46 -9.26 8.29
C THR A 84 13.85 -9.48 9.67
N LYS A 85 14.44 -8.88 10.72
CA LYS A 85 13.97 -9.00 12.10
C LYS A 85 14.26 -7.76 12.92
N ILE A 86 13.35 -7.43 13.83
CA ILE A 86 13.48 -6.40 14.86
C ILE A 86 13.45 -7.10 16.22
N GLU A 87 14.41 -6.82 17.09
CA GLU A 87 14.46 -7.29 18.47
C GLU A 87 14.38 -6.09 19.43
N PRO A 88 13.16 -5.67 19.85
CA PRO A 88 12.97 -4.48 20.69
C PRO A 88 13.72 -4.52 22.02
N GLU A 89 13.70 -5.68 22.69
CA GLU A 89 14.33 -5.88 23.99
C GLU A 89 15.86 -5.67 23.97
N LYS A 90 16.45 -5.79 22.76
CA LYS A 90 17.89 -5.56 22.54
C LYS A 90 18.19 -4.23 21.86
N ASN A 91 17.16 -3.48 21.50
CA ASN A 91 17.26 -2.30 20.63
C ASN A 91 18.07 -2.58 19.35
N LEU A 92 17.70 -3.65 18.61
CA LEU A 92 18.50 -4.19 17.52
C LEU A 92 17.65 -4.51 16.29
N LEU A 93 18.12 -4.05 15.12
CA LEU A 93 17.63 -4.51 13.82
C LEU A 93 18.61 -5.52 13.24
N ILE A 94 18.10 -6.56 12.61
CA ILE A 94 18.88 -7.66 12.04
C ILE A 94 18.56 -7.82 10.56
N SER A 95 19.60 -7.79 9.73
CA SER A 95 19.55 -8.24 8.34
C SER A 95 20.32 -9.55 8.17
N LYS A 96 20.34 -10.10 6.95
CA LYS A 96 21.16 -11.28 6.66
C LYS A 96 22.66 -11.06 6.86
N LYS A 97 23.14 -9.82 6.77
CA LYS A 97 24.56 -9.47 6.75
C LYS A 97 25.00 -8.63 7.94
N ASN A 98 24.10 -7.82 8.48
CA ASN A 98 24.44 -6.78 9.42
C ASN A 98 23.47 -6.74 10.60
N GLN A 99 23.93 -6.07 11.66
CA GLN A 99 23.15 -5.72 12.84
C GLN A 99 23.24 -4.21 13.06
N TYR A 100 22.10 -3.60 13.37
CA TYR A 100 21.99 -2.14 13.56
C TYR A 100 21.40 -1.86 14.93
N PRO A 101 22.24 -1.57 15.95
CA PRO A 101 21.76 -1.11 17.25
C PRO A 101 21.21 0.31 17.15
N TYR A 102 20.17 0.62 17.94
CA TYR A 102 19.53 1.92 18.00
C TYR A 102 19.23 2.36 19.43
N ASP A 103 19.19 3.68 19.66
CA ASP A 103 18.61 4.26 20.86
C ASP A 103 17.13 4.60 20.63
N TYR A 104 16.78 5.03 19.41
CA TYR A 104 15.42 5.30 18.96
C TYR A 104 15.21 4.67 17.59
N LEU A 105 14.03 4.06 17.40
CA LEU A 105 13.62 3.45 16.14
C LEU A 105 12.33 4.10 15.63
N VAL A 106 12.31 4.44 14.34
CA VAL A 106 11.07 4.78 13.62
C VAL A 106 10.82 3.70 12.58
N ILE A 107 9.69 3.01 12.70
CA ILE A 107 9.25 2.00 11.74
C ILE A 107 8.34 2.68 10.72
N ALA A 108 8.74 2.65 9.45
CA ALA A 108 8.04 3.27 8.32
C ALA A 108 8.00 2.31 7.12
N THR A 109 7.77 1.04 7.39
CA THR A 109 7.85 -0.06 6.41
C THR A 109 6.64 -0.15 5.49
N GLY A 110 5.55 0.55 5.84
CA GLY A 110 4.29 0.49 5.11
C GLY A 110 3.60 -0.87 5.21
N SER A 111 2.68 -1.11 4.28
CA SER A 111 1.94 -2.37 4.13
C SER A 111 2.00 -2.88 2.70
N VAL A 112 1.68 -4.15 2.51
CA VAL A 112 1.69 -4.83 1.21
C VAL A 112 0.36 -5.55 0.96
N PRO A 113 -0.13 -5.62 -0.30
CA PRO A 113 -1.29 -6.44 -0.63
C PRO A 113 -0.97 -7.93 -0.44
N ASN A 114 -1.90 -8.66 0.18
CA ASN A 114 -1.76 -10.10 0.47
C ASN A 114 -2.57 -10.93 -0.52
N PHE A 115 -2.01 -11.18 -1.70
CA PHE A 115 -2.67 -12.02 -2.72
C PHE A 115 -2.77 -13.49 -2.33
N ASP A 116 -1.92 -13.95 -1.44
CA ASP A 116 -1.88 -15.35 -0.99
C ASP A 116 -2.98 -15.67 0.04
N SER A 117 -3.67 -14.65 0.56
CA SER A 117 -4.78 -14.85 1.52
C SER A 117 -6.00 -15.54 0.90
N ILE A 118 -6.16 -15.46 -0.42
CA ILE A 118 -7.30 -16.01 -1.15
C ILE A 118 -6.78 -16.98 -2.21
N PRO A 119 -7.18 -18.27 -2.15
CA PRO A 119 -6.74 -19.28 -3.12
C PRO A 119 -7.04 -18.88 -4.57
N GLY A 120 -6.04 -18.97 -5.45
CA GLY A 120 -6.14 -18.66 -6.87
C GLY A 120 -6.08 -17.17 -7.22
N LEU A 121 -6.12 -16.27 -6.23
CA LEU A 121 -6.14 -14.83 -6.49
C LEU A 121 -4.84 -14.32 -7.10
N ALA A 122 -3.69 -14.76 -6.58
CA ALA A 122 -2.37 -14.34 -7.06
C ALA A 122 -2.14 -14.68 -8.55
N GLU A 123 -2.75 -15.76 -9.03
CA GLU A 123 -2.62 -16.23 -10.40
C GLU A 123 -3.57 -15.50 -11.35
N ALA A 124 -4.78 -15.17 -10.86
CA ALA A 124 -5.87 -14.64 -11.67
C ALA A 124 -5.89 -13.12 -11.75
N ALA A 125 -5.54 -12.43 -10.67
CA ALA A 125 -5.85 -11.02 -10.53
C ALA A 125 -4.74 -10.10 -11.04
N TYR A 126 -5.19 -8.94 -11.48
CA TYR A 126 -4.37 -7.76 -11.71
C TYR A 126 -4.54 -6.79 -10.55
N ASP A 127 -3.51 -5.98 -10.28
CA ASP A 127 -3.55 -4.96 -9.25
C ASP A 127 -3.01 -3.61 -9.75
N PHE A 128 -3.29 -2.57 -8.99
CA PHE A 128 -2.80 -1.21 -9.20
C PHE A 128 -2.19 -0.61 -7.92
N TYR A 129 -1.86 -1.46 -6.95
CA TYR A 129 -1.19 -1.09 -5.69
C TYR A 129 0.30 -1.38 -5.72
N THR A 130 0.79 -2.00 -6.80
CA THR A 130 2.20 -2.26 -7.03
C THR A 130 2.64 -1.69 -8.39
N LEU A 131 3.94 -1.41 -8.53
CA LEU A 131 4.48 -0.93 -9.81
C LEU A 131 4.31 -1.96 -10.92
N GLU A 132 4.65 -3.21 -10.62
CA GLU A 132 4.54 -4.32 -11.55
C GLU A 132 3.08 -4.61 -11.92
N GLY A 133 2.19 -4.64 -10.92
CA GLY A 133 0.75 -4.81 -11.12
C GLY A 133 0.15 -3.74 -12.02
N SER A 134 0.50 -2.47 -11.79
CA SER A 134 0.04 -1.36 -12.63
C SER A 134 0.49 -1.49 -14.09
N ILE A 135 1.71 -1.96 -14.33
CA ILE A 135 2.22 -2.20 -15.69
C ILE A 135 1.49 -3.38 -16.33
N ARG A 136 1.32 -4.50 -15.61
CA ARG A 136 0.57 -5.66 -16.08
C ARG A 136 -0.88 -5.32 -16.40
N LEU A 137 -1.54 -4.56 -15.52
CA LEU A 137 -2.92 -4.13 -15.72
C LEU A 137 -3.05 -3.20 -16.92
N ARG A 138 -2.13 -2.25 -17.10
CA ARG A 138 -2.07 -1.40 -18.31
C ARG A 138 -2.08 -2.23 -19.59
N ASP A 139 -1.20 -3.24 -19.65
CA ASP A 139 -1.02 -4.07 -20.84
C ASP A 139 -2.24 -4.98 -21.09
N ALA A 140 -2.94 -5.37 -20.02
CA ALA A 140 -4.20 -6.12 -20.10
C ALA A 140 -5.36 -5.22 -20.59
N LEU A 141 -5.50 -4.02 -20.01
CA LEU A 141 -6.53 -3.04 -20.41
C LEU A 141 -6.40 -2.61 -21.88
N ALA A 142 -5.19 -2.53 -22.38
CA ALA A 142 -4.95 -2.17 -23.80
C ALA A 142 -5.48 -3.24 -24.77
N LYS A 143 -5.57 -4.50 -24.35
CA LYS A 143 -5.96 -5.64 -25.19
C LYS A 143 -7.46 -5.98 -25.11
N ILE A 144 -8.13 -5.56 -24.02
CA ILE A 144 -9.54 -5.88 -23.85
C ILE A 144 -10.40 -5.02 -24.79
N GLU A 145 -11.32 -5.65 -25.53
CA GLU A 145 -12.24 -4.98 -26.45
C GLU A 145 -13.69 -5.10 -25.98
N LYS A 146 -14.01 -6.16 -25.26
CA LYS A 146 -15.33 -6.44 -24.70
C LYS A 146 -15.22 -7.40 -23.51
N GLY A 147 -16.27 -7.46 -22.70
CA GLY A 147 -16.39 -8.42 -21.61
C GLY A 147 -16.60 -7.79 -20.24
N LYS A 148 -16.59 -8.65 -19.22
CA LYS A 148 -16.84 -8.29 -17.84
C LYS A 148 -15.52 -8.04 -17.10
N ILE A 149 -15.37 -6.83 -16.56
CA ILE A 149 -14.31 -6.50 -15.63
C ILE A 149 -14.88 -6.53 -14.23
N LEU A 150 -14.40 -7.45 -13.42
CA LEU A 150 -14.76 -7.59 -12.02
C LEU A 150 -13.67 -6.96 -11.16
N LEU A 151 -14.03 -5.97 -10.35
CA LEU A 151 -13.15 -5.37 -9.36
C LEU A 151 -13.54 -5.86 -7.97
N THR A 152 -12.72 -6.71 -7.36
CA THR A 152 -12.93 -7.22 -6.00
C THR A 152 -12.09 -6.44 -5.00
N ILE A 153 -12.71 -6.10 -3.86
CA ILE A 153 -12.04 -5.33 -2.79
C ILE A 153 -12.27 -6.05 -1.49
N ASP A 154 -11.19 -6.22 -0.74
CA ASP A 154 -11.19 -6.72 0.62
C ASP A 154 -10.63 -5.67 1.60
N VAL A 155 -10.82 -5.88 2.89
CA VAL A 155 -10.39 -4.99 3.96
C VAL A 155 -9.57 -5.74 5.01
N PRO A 156 -8.56 -5.10 5.62
CA PRO A 156 -8.14 -3.70 5.44
C PRO A 156 -7.28 -3.50 4.19
N HIS A 157 -7.34 -2.33 3.59
CA HIS A 157 -6.42 -1.95 2.52
C HIS A 157 -5.98 -0.48 2.65
N LYS A 158 -4.76 -0.15 2.20
CA LYS A 158 -4.30 1.25 2.12
C LYS A 158 -5.05 2.00 1.04
N CYS A 159 -5.11 3.34 1.16
CA CYS A 159 -5.72 4.23 0.19
C CYS A 159 -7.16 3.83 -0.21
N PRO A 160 -8.16 4.01 0.66
CA PRO A 160 -9.53 3.58 0.41
C PRO A 160 -10.20 4.32 -0.75
N ALA A 161 -9.66 5.44 -1.21
CA ALA A 161 -10.16 6.17 -2.38
C ALA A 161 -9.78 5.50 -3.71
N ALA A 162 -8.62 4.82 -3.78
CA ALA A 162 -8.08 4.31 -5.03
C ALA A 162 -8.99 3.29 -5.76
N PRO A 163 -9.76 2.41 -5.10
CA PRO A 163 -10.73 1.54 -5.78
C PRO A 163 -11.85 2.33 -6.47
N LEU A 164 -12.34 3.41 -5.88
CA LEU A 164 -13.33 4.27 -6.52
C LEU A 164 -12.72 5.05 -7.70
N GLU A 165 -11.51 5.57 -7.51
CA GLU A 165 -10.79 6.32 -8.55
C GLU A 165 -10.55 5.44 -9.78
N ILE A 166 -9.98 4.25 -9.61
CA ILE A 166 -9.72 3.37 -10.76
C ILE A 166 -11.02 2.98 -11.48
N THR A 167 -12.11 2.76 -10.75
CA THR A 167 -13.40 2.40 -11.35
C THR A 167 -13.94 3.51 -12.24
N LEU A 168 -13.89 4.76 -11.78
CA LEU A 168 -14.28 5.92 -12.56
C LEU A 168 -13.32 6.18 -13.73
N MET A 169 -12.02 5.95 -13.54
CA MET A 169 -11.03 6.04 -14.61
C MET A 169 -11.19 4.95 -15.66
N LEU A 170 -11.62 3.72 -15.30
CA LEU A 170 -11.97 2.66 -16.24
C LEU A 170 -13.15 3.07 -17.12
N ASP A 171 -14.20 3.65 -16.52
CA ASP A 171 -15.34 4.17 -17.29
C ASP A 171 -14.91 5.21 -18.32
N ASP A 172 -14.11 6.19 -17.92
CA ASP A 172 -13.58 7.25 -18.79
C ASP A 172 -12.64 6.67 -19.88
N TYR A 173 -11.77 5.75 -19.51
CA TYR A 173 -10.82 5.09 -20.42
C TYR A 173 -11.55 4.35 -21.55
N PHE A 174 -12.58 3.56 -21.23
CA PHE A 174 -13.33 2.83 -22.24
C PHE A 174 -14.26 3.73 -23.06
N ARG A 175 -14.77 4.84 -22.49
CA ARG A 175 -15.46 5.88 -23.26
C ARG A 175 -14.53 6.53 -24.29
N LYS A 176 -13.32 6.89 -23.89
CA LYS A 176 -12.32 7.45 -24.81
C LYS A 176 -11.92 6.49 -25.93
N ARG A 177 -11.94 5.18 -25.65
CA ARG A 177 -11.72 4.14 -26.65
C ARG A 177 -12.96 3.84 -27.53
N GLY A 178 -14.13 4.38 -27.22
CA GLY A 178 -15.39 4.14 -27.95
C GLY A 178 -15.96 2.73 -27.77
N ILE A 179 -15.56 2.00 -26.74
CA ILE A 179 -16.00 0.61 -26.48
C ILE A 179 -16.68 0.43 -25.11
N ARG A 180 -17.03 1.54 -24.42
CA ARG A 180 -17.64 1.47 -23.09
C ARG A 180 -18.87 0.57 -23.02
N ASP A 181 -19.70 0.58 -24.05
CA ASP A 181 -20.92 -0.22 -24.13
C ASP A 181 -20.67 -1.72 -24.33
N GLN A 182 -19.42 -2.10 -24.66
CA GLN A 182 -18.99 -3.50 -24.76
C GLN A 182 -18.40 -4.02 -23.43
N ILE A 183 -18.22 -3.16 -22.45
CA ILE A 183 -17.56 -3.47 -21.18
C ILE A 183 -18.59 -3.42 -20.05
N GLU A 184 -18.76 -4.55 -19.38
CA GLU A 184 -19.49 -4.63 -18.10
C GLU A 184 -18.50 -4.35 -16.97
N LEU A 185 -18.69 -3.23 -16.27
CA LEU A 185 -17.89 -2.88 -15.07
C LEU A 185 -18.67 -3.27 -13.82
N VAL A 186 -18.09 -4.13 -13.00
CA VAL A 186 -18.66 -4.56 -11.72
C VAL A 186 -17.68 -4.27 -10.59
N TYR A 187 -18.08 -3.43 -9.67
CA TYR A 187 -17.37 -3.07 -8.47
C TYR A 187 -17.94 -3.85 -7.29
N THR A 188 -17.13 -4.46 -6.45
CA THR A 188 -17.63 -5.16 -5.27
C THR A 188 -17.03 -4.61 -3.99
N TYR A 189 -17.75 -4.74 -2.87
CA TYR A 189 -17.26 -4.29 -1.57
C TYR A 189 -17.79 -5.20 -0.44
N PRO A 190 -16.97 -5.51 0.60
CA PRO A 190 -17.33 -6.56 1.58
C PRO A 190 -18.37 -6.14 2.63
N ILE A 191 -18.73 -4.86 2.73
CA ILE A 191 -19.76 -4.37 3.66
C ILE A 191 -20.98 -3.84 2.88
N GLY A 192 -22.07 -3.50 3.58
CA GLY A 192 -23.36 -3.07 2.99
C GLY A 192 -23.36 -1.73 2.25
N ARG A 193 -22.21 -1.23 1.82
CA ARG A 193 -22.02 0.00 1.03
C ARG A 193 -20.71 -0.04 0.27
N ILE A 194 -20.57 0.78 -0.77
CA ILE A 194 -19.41 0.76 -1.68
C ILE A 194 -18.13 1.41 -1.16
N HIS A 195 -18.13 1.90 0.07
CA HIS A 195 -16.95 2.48 0.72
C HIS A 195 -17.09 2.44 2.25
N SER A 196 -15.97 2.36 2.99
CA SER A 196 -15.98 2.31 4.46
C SER A 196 -16.57 3.56 5.12
N LEU A 197 -16.45 4.74 4.50
CA LEU A 197 -17.01 6.00 4.98
C LEU A 197 -18.35 6.30 4.29
N GLN A 198 -19.42 6.45 5.08
CA GLN A 198 -20.77 6.71 4.58
C GLN A 198 -20.85 7.93 3.65
N PRO A 199 -20.29 9.12 3.98
CA PRO A 199 -20.39 10.30 3.10
C PRO A 199 -19.76 10.08 1.72
N ILE A 200 -18.71 9.25 1.63
CA ILE A 200 -18.07 8.89 0.35
C ILE A 200 -18.96 7.92 -0.43
N ALA A 201 -19.54 6.92 0.25
CA ALA A 201 -20.48 5.99 -0.38
C ALA A 201 -21.70 6.73 -0.94
N ASP A 202 -22.28 7.66 -0.18
CA ASP A 202 -23.43 8.49 -0.59
C ASP A 202 -23.12 9.34 -1.84
N TRP A 203 -21.89 9.83 -1.96
CA TRP A 203 -21.45 10.56 -3.13
C TRP A 203 -21.17 9.64 -4.32
N ALA A 204 -20.53 8.50 -4.10
CA ALA A 204 -20.04 7.64 -5.17
C ALA A 204 -21.16 6.78 -5.80
N THR A 205 -22.14 6.31 -5.01
CA THR A 205 -23.23 5.47 -5.51
C THR A 205 -23.98 6.10 -6.68
N PRO A 206 -24.48 7.36 -6.61
CA PRO A 206 -25.11 8.00 -7.76
C PRO A 206 -24.18 8.19 -8.96
N GLN A 207 -22.85 8.30 -8.72
CA GLN A 207 -21.88 8.39 -9.82
C GLN A 207 -21.77 7.07 -10.57
N PHE A 208 -21.84 5.93 -9.88
CA PHE A 208 -21.83 4.61 -10.48
C PHE A 208 -23.11 4.36 -11.30
N GLU A 209 -24.27 4.63 -10.70
CA GLU A 209 -25.58 4.51 -11.37
C GLU A 209 -25.64 5.33 -12.67
N LYS A 210 -25.26 6.60 -12.62
CA LYS A 210 -25.23 7.50 -13.78
C LYS A 210 -24.33 7.00 -14.91
N ARG A 211 -23.29 6.20 -14.58
CA ARG A 211 -22.31 5.69 -15.54
C ARG A 211 -22.56 4.25 -15.96
N ASN A 212 -23.66 3.65 -15.50
CA ASN A 212 -23.94 2.24 -15.69
C ASN A 212 -22.77 1.35 -15.22
N ILE A 213 -22.22 1.66 -14.03
CA ILE A 213 -21.27 0.84 -13.32
C ILE A 213 -22.06 0.03 -12.30
N GLN A 214 -22.02 -1.30 -12.44
CA GLN A 214 -22.67 -2.19 -11.49
C GLN A 214 -21.86 -2.26 -10.20
N TYR A 215 -22.53 -2.48 -9.07
CA TYR A 215 -21.86 -2.72 -7.80
C TYR A 215 -22.58 -3.75 -6.96
N GLU A 216 -21.82 -4.51 -6.21
CA GLU A 216 -22.31 -5.52 -5.26
C GLU A 216 -21.70 -5.26 -3.89
N THR A 217 -22.53 -5.32 -2.88
CA THR A 217 -22.15 -5.15 -1.45
C THR A 217 -22.27 -6.48 -0.72
N PHE A 218 -21.62 -6.59 0.45
CA PHE A 218 -21.45 -7.84 1.18
C PHE A 218 -20.73 -8.94 0.37
N PHE A 219 -19.93 -8.53 -0.60
CA PHE A 219 -19.17 -9.43 -1.44
C PHE A 219 -17.89 -9.85 -0.73
N ASN A 220 -17.87 -11.05 -0.16
CA ASN A 220 -16.73 -11.62 0.53
C ASN A 220 -16.14 -12.74 -0.34
N LEU A 221 -15.02 -12.45 -0.98
CA LEU A 221 -14.35 -13.40 -1.88
C LEU A 221 -13.71 -14.53 -1.09
N GLU A 222 -14.04 -15.78 -1.41
CA GLU A 222 -13.48 -16.98 -0.79
C GLU A 222 -12.31 -17.54 -1.59
N ARG A 223 -12.49 -17.69 -2.91
CA ARG A 223 -11.49 -18.25 -3.81
C ARG A 223 -11.73 -17.83 -5.27
N VAL A 224 -10.73 -18.02 -6.09
CA VAL A 224 -10.79 -17.78 -7.54
C VAL A 224 -10.38 -19.06 -8.27
N ASP A 225 -11.10 -19.41 -9.32
CA ASP A 225 -10.69 -20.44 -10.30
C ASP A 225 -10.11 -19.72 -11.53
N PRO A 226 -8.78 -19.67 -11.68
CA PRO A 226 -8.15 -18.94 -12.80
C PRO A 226 -8.42 -19.55 -14.16
N GLU A 227 -8.60 -20.88 -14.24
CA GLU A 227 -8.82 -21.58 -15.50
C GLU A 227 -10.23 -21.32 -16.03
N LYS A 228 -11.23 -21.38 -15.15
CA LYS A 228 -12.61 -21.10 -15.49
C LYS A 228 -12.96 -19.62 -15.50
N LYS A 229 -12.07 -18.77 -14.98
CA LYS A 229 -12.29 -17.33 -14.76
C LYS A 229 -13.53 -17.06 -13.92
N VAL A 230 -13.59 -17.67 -12.75
CA VAL A 230 -14.71 -17.55 -11.81
C VAL A 230 -14.18 -17.11 -10.45
N ALA A 231 -14.75 -16.04 -9.91
CA ALA A 231 -14.60 -15.62 -8.53
C ALA A 231 -15.77 -16.20 -7.71
N ILE A 232 -15.48 -16.80 -6.58
CA ILE A 232 -16.47 -17.51 -5.75
C ILE A 232 -16.50 -16.85 -4.38
N THR A 233 -17.69 -16.45 -3.94
CA THR A 233 -17.90 -15.82 -2.65
C THR A 233 -18.04 -16.86 -1.53
N MET A 234 -17.95 -16.41 -0.26
CA MET A 234 -18.18 -17.24 0.92
C MET A 234 -19.60 -17.82 0.96
N ASP A 235 -20.58 -17.16 0.32
CA ASP A 235 -21.95 -17.63 0.19
C ASP A 235 -22.12 -18.65 -0.94
N GLY A 236 -21.07 -18.90 -1.71
CA GLY A 236 -21.03 -19.86 -2.81
C GLY A 236 -21.49 -19.31 -4.16
N ASP A 237 -21.71 -18.00 -4.28
CA ASP A 237 -22.08 -17.36 -5.54
C ASP A 237 -20.89 -17.31 -6.49
N GLU A 238 -21.16 -17.64 -7.77
CA GLU A 238 -20.15 -17.68 -8.83
C GLU A 238 -20.24 -16.42 -9.72
N HIS A 239 -19.13 -15.71 -9.85
CA HIS A 239 -19.01 -14.50 -10.67
C HIS A 239 -17.98 -14.71 -11.77
N HIS A 240 -18.47 -14.94 -13.01
CA HIS A 240 -17.60 -15.02 -14.17
C HIS A 240 -17.03 -13.65 -14.52
N TYR A 241 -15.78 -13.62 -15.02
CA TYR A 241 -15.10 -12.41 -15.45
C TYR A 241 -14.24 -12.67 -16.70
N ASP A 242 -13.98 -11.65 -17.47
CA ASP A 242 -12.96 -11.65 -18.53
C ASP A 242 -11.64 -11.09 -18.01
N LEU A 243 -11.71 -10.08 -17.15
CA LEU A 243 -10.58 -9.48 -16.43
C LEU A 243 -10.95 -9.32 -14.94
N LEU A 244 -10.11 -9.86 -14.06
CA LEU A 244 -10.22 -9.67 -12.61
C LEU A 244 -9.18 -8.64 -12.14
N ILE A 245 -9.66 -7.54 -11.56
CA ILE A 245 -8.84 -6.59 -10.83
C ILE A 245 -9.12 -6.80 -9.35
N SER A 246 -8.09 -6.91 -8.51
CA SER A 246 -8.32 -7.13 -7.09
C SER A 246 -7.50 -6.21 -6.19
N VAL A 247 -8.13 -5.80 -5.11
CA VAL A 247 -7.52 -5.17 -3.95
C VAL A 247 -7.69 -6.14 -2.79
N PRO A 248 -6.77 -7.09 -2.59
CA PRO A 248 -6.84 -8.00 -1.46
C PRO A 248 -6.61 -7.25 -0.15
N ALA A 249 -6.96 -7.88 0.95
CA ALA A 249 -6.57 -7.37 2.27
C ALA A 249 -5.07 -7.11 2.30
N HIS A 250 -4.68 -5.98 2.89
CA HIS A 250 -3.26 -5.66 3.08
C HIS A 250 -2.78 -6.21 4.41
N GLN A 251 -1.50 -6.48 4.46
CA GLN A 251 -0.80 -6.90 5.68
C GLN A 251 0.43 -6.04 5.93
N GLY A 252 0.90 -6.07 7.15
CA GLY A 252 2.17 -5.44 7.52
C GLY A 252 3.36 -6.01 6.74
N ALA A 253 4.43 -5.24 6.65
CA ALA A 253 5.63 -5.68 5.96
C ALA A 253 6.20 -6.97 6.57
N PRO A 254 6.84 -7.87 5.78
CA PRO A 254 7.36 -9.15 6.26
C PRO A 254 8.27 -9.06 7.50
N VAL A 255 9.03 -7.97 7.62
CA VAL A 255 9.88 -7.75 8.81
C VAL A 255 9.05 -7.62 10.10
N ILE A 256 7.84 -7.07 10.04
CA ILE A 256 6.96 -6.92 11.19
C ILE A 256 6.36 -8.27 11.59
N LEU A 257 5.85 -9.02 10.60
CA LEU A 257 5.33 -10.38 10.79
C LEU A 257 6.41 -11.31 11.38
N ASN A 258 7.61 -11.30 10.81
CA ASN A 258 8.75 -12.10 11.29
C ASN A 258 9.19 -11.71 12.71
N SER A 259 8.97 -10.46 13.11
CA SER A 259 9.34 -9.93 14.43
C SER A 259 8.21 -10.10 15.45
N LYS A 260 7.00 -10.46 15.01
CA LYS A 260 5.79 -10.58 15.85
C LYS A 260 5.46 -9.30 16.61
N LEU A 261 5.60 -8.14 15.95
CA LEU A 261 5.37 -6.82 16.54
C LEU A 261 3.99 -6.25 16.20
N GLY A 262 3.30 -6.83 15.23
CA GLY A 262 1.98 -6.42 14.79
C GLY A 262 0.87 -7.29 15.39
N ASP A 263 -0.37 -6.89 15.07
CA ASP A 263 -1.56 -7.72 15.21
C ASP A 263 -1.51 -8.92 14.24
N GLU A 264 -2.64 -9.63 14.08
CA GLU A 264 -2.73 -10.83 13.22
C GLU A 264 -2.39 -10.53 11.75
N ASP A 265 -2.71 -9.31 11.29
CA ASP A 265 -2.40 -8.84 9.93
C ASP A 265 -1.02 -8.17 9.83
N GLY A 266 -0.28 -8.05 10.94
CA GLY A 266 1.05 -7.45 11.00
C GLY A 266 1.05 -5.92 11.06
N PHE A 267 -0.05 -5.27 11.44
CA PHE A 267 -0.09 -3.85 11.71
C PHE A 267 0.28 -3.59 13.17
N ILE A 268 1.18 -2.63 13.40
CA ILE A 268 1.74 -2.41 14.74
C ILE A 268 0.78 -1.58 15.60
N PRO A 269 0.36 -2.09 16.80
CA PRO A 269 -0.40 -1.32 17.76
C PRO A 269 0.32 -0.02 18.13
N THR A 270 -0.35 1.11 17.86
CA THR A 270 0.29 2.43 17.87
C THR A 270 -0.60 3.45 18.56
N ASP A 271 -0.05 4.18 19.53
CA ASP A 271 -0.74 5.30 20.14
C ASP A 271 -0.95 6.43 19.11
N ARG A 272 -2.20 6.80 18.89
CA ARG A 272 -2.58 7.76 17.84
C ARG A 272 -2.06 9.19 18.03
N TYR A 273 -1.71 9.58 19.25
CA TYR A 273 -1.27 10.95 19.57
C TYR A 273 0.23 11.09 19.56
N THR A 274 0.94 10.07 20.01
CA THR A 274 2.40 10.08 20.12
C THR A 274 3.11 9.32 19.01
N LEU A 275 2.36 8.48 18.28
CA LEU A 275 2.86 7.52 17.30
C LEU A 275 3.87 6.52 17.87
N LYS A 276 3.86 6.31 19.18
CA LYS A 276 4.67 5.27 19.82
C LYS A 276 4.04 3.90 19.61
N MET A 277 4.87 2.90 19.38
CA MET A 277 4.47 1.51 19.49
C MET A 277 4.01 1.25 20.93
N GLU A 278 2.84 0.65 21.10
CA GLU A 278 2.32 0.30 22.41
C GLU A 278 3.32 -0.62 23.15
N GLY A 279 3.53 -0.35 24.43
CA GLY A 279 4.49 -1.08 25.25
C GLY A 279 5.95 -0.68 25.04
N SER A 280 6.27 0.28 24.15
CA SER A 280 7.63 0.77 23.94
C SER A 280 7.81 2.23 24.32
N ASN A 281 9.01 2.57 24.80
CA ASN A 281 9.38 3.95 25.13
C ASN A 281 10.19 4.65 24.04
N ASN A 282 10.78 3.90 23.10
CA ASN A 282 11.75 4.40 22.13
C ASN A 282 11.48 3.92 20.68
N ILE A 283 10.35 3.25 20.42
CA ILE A 283 9.95 2.84 19.09
C ILE A 283 8.71 3.64 18.67
N TYR A 284 8.78 4.23 17.48
CA TYR A 284 7.71 4.99 16.86
C TYR A 284 7.32 4.32 15.55
N VAL A 285 6.05 4.42 15.17
CA VAL A 285 5.53 3.83 13.94
C VAL A 285 4.79 4.88 13.13
N VAL A 286 5.05 4.92 11.82
CA VAL A 286 4.41 5.93 10.95
C VAL A 286 3.91 5.29 9.65
N GLY A 287 2.84 5.86 9.11
CA GLY A 287 2.22 5.43 7.85
C GLY A 287 1.48 4.09 7.99
N ASP A 288 1.38 3.38 6.86
CA ASP A 288 0.59 2.16 6.75
C ASP A 288 1.16 0.95 7.51
N ALA A 289 2.20 1.12 8.30
CA ALA A 289 2.69 0.10 9.24
C ALA A 289 1.92 0.08 10.56
N THR A 290 1.10 1.12 10.84
CA THR A 290 0.31 1.25 12.07
C THR A 290 -1.04 0.53 11.93
N ASN A 291 -1.60 0.10 13.06
CA ASN A 291 -2.99 -0.38 13.14
C ASN A 291 -4.03 0.75 13.27
N LEU A 292 -3.63 2.01 13.08
CA LEU A 292 -4.53 3.15 13.16
C LEU A 292 -5.58 3.08 12.04
N PRO A 293 -6.87 3.35 12.33
CA PRO A 293 -7.97 3.11 11.41
C PRO A 293 -8.01 4.07 10.21
N ILE A 294 -7.04 4.98 10.11
CA ILE A 294 -6.98 5.99 9.04
C ILE A 294 -5.57 5.96 8.47
N SER A 295 -5.46 5.71 7.17
CA SER A 295 -4.20 5.89 6.44
C SER A 295 -3.70 7.32 6.65
N ILE A 296 -2.48 7.46 7.19
CA ILE A 296 -1.88 8.76 7.53
C ILE A 296 -1.67 9.64 6.28
N LEU A 297 -1.73 9.08 5.07
CA LEU A 297 -1.69 9.85 3.82
C LEU A 297 -2.82 10.88 3.69
N THR A 298 -3.93 10.71 4.42
CA THR A 298 -5.05 11.66 4.43
C THR A 298 -4.90 12.82 5.43
N TYR A 299 -3.88 12.80 6.31
CA TYR A 299 -3.68 13.82 7.34
C TYR A 299 -2.45 14.71 7.12
N THR A 300 -1.67 14.49 6.08
CA THR A 300 -0.45 15.26 5.77
C THR A 300 -0.59 16.17 4.55
N ALA A 301 -1.82 16.44 4.12
CA ALA A 301 -2.10 17.45 3.10
C ALA A 301 -2.42 18.81 3.75
#